data_dbb5139fcdc1dce6508c3a78bb139dee
#
_entry.id   dbb5139fcdc1dce6508c3a78bb139dee
#
_cell.length_a   1.000
_cell.length_b   1.000
_cell.length_c   1.000
_cell.angle_alpha   90.00
_cell.angle_beta   90.00
_cell.angle_gamma   90.00
#
_symmetry.space_group_name_H-M   'P 1'
#
loop_
_entity.id
_entity.type
_entity.pdbx_description
1 polymer ?
#
loop_
_entity_poly.entity_id
_entity_poly.type
_entity_poly.pdbx_seq_one_letter_code
_entity_poly.pdbx_strand_id
1 'polypeptide(L)'
;LKRIPLSPSIKSQKTDTPIGQIGIGANGVPLFSFKSESTKKYGGIRSIEKIDGGSGYDITNPPTVEFEPDYELDKAYASGARVVYQGRRYRALNPARSSATVYPVHTAGIQTVGLIDWEYEGISASADVSISGSVTAINVTSGGAGYRTQPSVSIVGGGATSGNQAYASLLYT
;
A
#
# COMPACT_ATOMS: atom_id res chain seq x y z
N LEU A 1 20.25 -31.47 -23.88
CA LEU A 1 18.89 -31.98 -23.65
C LEU A 1 18.70 -32.18 -22.14
N LYS A 2 17.80 -31.44 -21.51
CA LYS A 2 17.37 -31.69 -20.12
C LYS A 2 16.42 -32.88 -20.13
N ARG A 3 16.73 -33.96 -19.39
CA ARG A 3 15.83 -35.10 -19.20
C ARG A 3 14.88 -34.81 -18.06
N ILE A 4 13.61 -35.03 -18.27
CA ILE A 4 12.57 -34.97 -17.23
C ILE A 4 12.47 -36.34 -16.61
N PRO A 5 12.64 -36.52 -15.27
CA PRO A 5 12.48 -37.80 -14.62
C PRO A 5 11.03 -38.32 -14.74
N LEU A 6 10.87 -39.59 -15.07
CA LEU A 6 9.54 -40.24 -15.12
C LEU A 6 8.90 -40.39 -13.72
N SER A 7 9.73 -40.42 -12.68
CA SER A 7 9.30 -40.51 -11.29
C SER A 7 10.04 -39.48 -10.46
N PRO A 8 9.56 -38.22 -10.42
CA PRO A 8 10.21 -37.20 -9.62
C PRO A 8 10.04 -37.45 -8.12
N SER A 9 11.11 -37.32 -7.35
CA SER A 9 11.05 -37.33 -5.87
C SER A 9 11.05 -35.87 -5.35
N ILE A 10 10.25 -35.64 -4.32
CA ILE A 10 10.25 -34.35 -3.62
C ILE A 10 11.52 -34.23 -2.79
N LYS A 11 12.31 -33.19 -3.00
CA LYS A 11 13.47 -32.91 -2.16
C LYS A 11 13.05 -32.62 -0.72
N SER A 12 13.78 -33.19 0.24
CA SER A 12 13.60 -32.90 1.66
C SER A 12 13.90 -31.47 2.05
N GLN A 13 14.82 -30.81 1.33
CA GLN A 13 15.06 -29.38 1.43
C GLN A 13 14.42 -28.63 0.27
N LYS A 14 13.53 -27.68 0.60
CA LYS A 14 12.96 -26.76 -0.38
C LYS A 14 13.99 -25.69 -0.73
N THR A 15 14.30 -25.55 -2.01
CA THR A 15 15.09 -24.43 -2.51
C THR A 15 14.18 -23.38 -3.07
N ASP A 16 14.57 -22.11 -2.89
CA ASP A 16 13.84 -21.00 -3.47
C ASP A 16 13.82 -21.08 -5.00
N THR A 17 12.67 -20.78 -5.58
CA THR A 17 12.50 -20.71 -7.03
C THR A 17 13.29 -19.53 -7.59
N PRO A 18 14.18 -19.73 -8.58
CA PRO A 18 14.88 -18.60 -9.20
C PRO A 18 13.90 -17.66 -9.93
N ILE A 19 14.37 -16.44 -10.18
CA ILE A 19 13.65 -15.47 -11.01
C ILE A 19 13.70 -15.91 -12.48
N GLY A 20 12.64 -15.66 -13.23
CA GLY A 20 12.58 -15.97 -14.66
C GLY A 20 11.87 -17.29 -14.96
N GLN A 21 12.26 -17.92 -16.06
CA GLN A 21 11.66 -19.18 -16.50
C GLN A 21 12.08 -20.34 -15.58
N ILE A 22 11.10 -20.99 -14.97
CA ILE A 22 11.30 -22.09 -14.03
C ILE A 22 10.95 -23.46 -14.60
N GLY A 23 10.27 -23.49 -15.73
CA GLY A 23 9.87 -24.73 -16.39
C GLY A 23 9.21 -24.51 -17.74
N ILE A 24 8.81 -25.60 -18.35
CA ILE A 24 8.01 -25.61 -19.58
C ILE A 24 6.87 -26.60 -19.37
N GLY A 25 5.64 -26.17 -19.63
CA GLY A 25 4.48 -27.06 -19.64
C GLY A 25 4.56 -28.12 -20.72
N ALA A 26 3.81 -29.21 -20.59
CA ALA A 26 3.79 -30.31 -21.58
C ALA A 26 3.37 -29.86 -22.98
N ASN A 27 2.66 -28.73 -23.09
CA ASN A 27 2.26 -28.06 -24.34
C ASN A 27 3.32 -27.06 -24.87
N GLY A 28 4.52 -27.03 -24.30
CA GLY A 28 5.59 -26.13 -24.72
C GLY A 28 5.52 -24.72 -24.17
N VAL A 29 4.49 -24.37 -23.38
CA VAL A 29 4.36 -23.04 -22.78
C VAL A 29 5.35 -22.85 -21.65
N PRO A 30 6.18 -21.79 -21.68
CA PRO A 30 7.11 -21.52 -20.58
C PRO A 30 6.39 -21.12 -19.29
N LEU A 31 6.83 -21.72 -18.18
CA LEU A 31 6.37 -21.38 -16.83
C LEU A 31 7.39 -20.42 -16.22
N PHE A 32 6.91 -19.28 -15.76
CA PHE A 32 7.74 -18.27 -15.10
C PHE A 32 7.56 -18.30 -13.59
N SER A 33 8.60 -17.93 -12.88
CA SER A 33 8.51 -17.66 -11.45
C SER A 33 7.60 -16.46 -11.21
N PHE A 34 6.80 -16.53 -10.15
CA PHE A 34 6.07 -15.36 -9.66
C PHE A 34 6.99 -14.31 -9.00
N LYS A 35 8.28 -14.62 -8.80
CA LYS A 35 9.28 -13.68 -8.28
C LYS A 35 9.67 -12.68 -9.36
N SER A 36 9.64 -11.40 -9.05
CA SER A 36 10.23 -10.35 -9.87
C SER A 36 11.70 -10.13 -9.50
N GLU A 37 12.45 -9.48 -10.38
CA GLU A 37 13.87 -9.12 -10.12
C GLU A 37 14.03 -8.15 -8.93
N SER A 38 13.00 -7.41 -8.56
CA SER A 38 13.04 -6.70 -7.30
C SER A 38 12.78 -7.70 -6.19
N THR A 39 13.78 -7.96 -5.37
CA THR A 39 13.69 -8.76 -4.15
C THR A 39 12.70 -8.20 -3.12
N LYS A 40 12.13 -7.06 -3.42
CA LYS A 40 11.10 -6.37 -2.65
C LYS A 40 9.80 -6.44 -3.46
N LYS A 41 8.91 -7.37 -3.11
CA LYS A 41 7.53 -7.32 -3.59
C LYS A 41 6.87 -6.06 -3.00
N TYR A 42 6.80 -5.04 -3.82
CA TYR A 42 6.00 -3.88 -3.50
C TYR A 42 4.66 -4.06 -4.18
N GLY A 43 3.63 -4.33 -3.38
CA GLY A 43 2.27 -4.45 -3.85
C GLY A 43 1.62 -3.09 -4.10
N GLY A 44 0.48 -3.12 -4.74
CA GLY A 44 -0.48 -2.03 -4.82
C GLY A 44 -1.81 -2.46 -4.21
N ILE A 45 -2.68 -1.51 -3.95
CA ILE A 45 -4.04 -1.79 -3.49
C ILE A 45 -4.87 -2.18 -4.70
N ARG A 46 -5.48 -3.36 -4.65
CA ARG A 46 -6.27 -3.88 -5.75
C ARG A 46 -7.74 -3.52 -5.62
N SER A 47 -8.28 -3.65 -4.43
CA SER A 47 -9.66 -3.31 -4.12
C SER A 47 -9.85 -2.99 -2.65
N ILE A 48 -10.92 -2.28 -2.35
CA ILE A 48 -11.36 -1.99 -0.98
C ILE A 48 -12.77 -2.56 -0.85
N GLU A 49 -12.96 -3.42 0.13
CA GLU A 49 -14.27 -3.95 0.48
C GLU A 49 -14.88 -3.08 1.57
N LYS A 50 -16.06 -2.54 1.29
CA LYS A 50 -16.86 -1.85 2.30
C LYS A 50 -17.48 -2.90 3.24
N ILE A 51 -17.09 -2.88 4.49
CA ILE A 51 -17.64 -3.77 5.52
C ILE A 51 -18.91 -3.15 6.09
N ASP A 52 -18.87 -1.89 6.46
CA ASP A 52 -20.00 -1.11 6.94
C ASP A 52 -19.99 0.27 6.27
N GLY A 53 -21.13 0.70 5.78
CA GLY A 53 -21.29 2.00 5.11
C GLY A 53 -21.46 3.17 6.07
N GLY A 54 -21.64 2.91 7.35
CA GLY A 54 -21.97 3.95 8.32
C GLY A 54 -23.27 4.69 8.00
N SER A 55 -23.48 5.84 8.62
CA SER A 55 -24.65 6.69 8.37
C SER A 55 -24.38 8.15 8.71
N GLY A 56 -25.27 9.03 8.24
CA GLY A 56 -25.20 10.46 8.54
C GLY A 56 -24.15 11.23 7.73
N TYR A 57 -23.73 10.68 6.60
CA TYR A 57 -22.82 11.39 5.69
C TYR A 57 -23.54 12.47 4.88
N ASP A 58 -22.90 13.64 4.80
CA ASP A 58 -23.38 14.76 4.00
C ASP A 58 -22.96 14.59 2.53
N ILE A 59 -23.94 14.51 1.64
CA ILE A 59 -23.72 14.37 0.21
C ILE A 59 -23.00 15.57 -0.43
N THR A 60 -23.09 16.74 0.21
CA THR A 60 -22.43 17.96 -0.26
C THR A 60 -20.97 18.05 0.20
N ASN A 61 -20.60 17.24 1.20
CA ASN A 61 -19.25 17.14 1.73
C ASN A 61 -18.90 15.66 1.95
N PRO A 62 -18.67 14.90 0.89
CA PRO A 62 -18.43 13.46 1.00
C PRO A 62 -17.16 13.14 1.78
N PRO A 63 -17.11 11.98 2.46
CA PRO A 63 -15.90 11.54 3.12
C PRO A 63 -14.79 11.22 2.10
N THR A 64 -13.56 11.22 2.57
CA THR A 64 -12.38 10.82 1.78
C THR A 64 -11.80 9.52 2.31
N VAL A 65 -11.09 8.78 1.43
CA VAL A 65 -10.34 7.57 1.81
C VAL A 65 -8.89 7.95 2.04
N GLU A 66 -8.40 7.70 3.24
CA GLU A 66 -6.99 7.87 3.59
C GLU A 66 -6.32 6.50 3.76
N PHE A 67 -5.15 6.32 3.16
CA PHE A 67 -4.38 5.08 3.24
C PHE A 67 -3.25 5.15 4.25
N GLU A 68 -2.77 6.31 4.57
CA GLU A 68 -1.76 6.61 5.58
C GLU A 68 -1.95 8.08 5.96
N PRO A 69 -1.59 8.48 7.19
CA PRO A 69 -1.77 9.86 7.61
C PRO A 69 -0.93 10.84 6.79
N ASP A 70 -1.42 12.04 6.61
CA ASP A 70 -0.66 13.10 5.98
C ASP A 70 0.55 13.51 6.82
N TYR A 71 1.60 13.95 6.13
CA TYR A 71 2.75 14.56 6.78
C TYR A 71 2.35 15.88 7.43
N GLU A 72 2.68 16.03 8.69
CA GLU A 72 2.46 17.26 9.45
C GLU A 72 3.81 17.90 9.80
N LEU A 73 3.87 19.23 9.69
CA LEU A 73 5.00 20.01 10.16
C LEU A 73 5.06 20.02 11.69
N ASP A 74 6.27 20.12 12.23
CA ASP A 74 6.55 20.22 13.67
C ASP A 74 5.91 19.10 14.52
N LYS A 75 5.76 17.92 13.94
CA LYS A 75 5.17 16.73 14.58
C LYS A 75 6.24 15.72 14.94
N ALA A 76 6.10 15.07 16.09
CA ALA A 76 6.96 13.96 16.50
C ALA A 76 6.53 12.67 15.76
N TYR A 77 7.50 12.01 15.15
CA TYR A 77 7.32 10.71 14.49
C TYR A 77 8.23 9.67 15.12
N ALA A 78 7.72 8.47 15.28
CA ALA A 78 8.52 7.31 15.69
C ALA A 78 9.26 6.72 14.47
N SER A 79 10.35 6.00 14.73
CA SER A 79 10.97 5.19 13.66
C SER A 79 9.98 4.19 13.09
N GLY A 80 9.92 4.09 11.77
CA GLY A 80 8.97 3.26 11.04
C GLY A 80 7.62 3.93 10.74
N ALA A 81 7.35 5.12 11.29
CA ALA A 81 6.14 5.87 10.96
C ALA A 81 6.06 6.16 9.46
N ARG A 82 4.87 6.01 8.89
CA ARG A 82 4.59 6.28 7.49
C ARG A 82 3.66 7.46 7.35
N VAL A 83 3.91 8.26 6.33
CA VAL A 83 3.15 9.47 6.03
C VAL A 83 3.02 9.67 4.53
N VAL A 84 2.03 10.45 4.13
CA VAL A 84 1.84 10.87 2.74
C VAL A 84 2.06 12.37 2.62
N TYR A 85 2.74 12.78 1.58
CA TYR A 85 2.81 14.18 1.16
C TYR A 85 2.76 14.29 -0.37
N GLN A 86 1.79 15.03 -0.88
CA GLN A 86 1.55 15.19 -2.32
C GLN A 86 1.49 13.85 -3.08
N GLY A 87 0.76 12.88 -2.52
CA GLY A 87 0.61 11.55 -3.12
C GLY A 87 1.87 10.67 -3.05
N ARG A 88 2.91 11.08 -2.36
CA ARG A 88 4.14 10.32 -2.15
C ARG A 88 4.20 9.78 -0.75
N ARG A 89 4.65 8.54 -0.61
CA ARG A 89 4.77 7.84 0.67
C ARG A 89 6.19 7.91 1.17
N TYR A 90 6.33 8.22 2.46
CA TYR A 90 7.61 8.31 3.14
C TYR A 90 7.56 7.52 4.44
N ARG A 91 8.70 6.91 4.80
CA ARG A 91 8.90 6.21 6.07
C ARG A 91 10.00 6.90 6.86
N ALA A 92 9.73 7.22 8.12
CA ALA A 92 10.74 7.73 9.05
C ALA A 92 11.71 6.59 9.43
N LEU A 93 13.01 6.81 9.30
CA LEU A 93 14.04 5.83 9.68
C LEU A 93 14.51 6.00 11.13
N ASN A 94 14.40 7.19 11.67
CA ASN A 94 14.75 7.52 13.04
C ASN A 94 13.61 8.28 13.73
N PRO A 95 13.48 8.18 15.06
CA PRO A 95 12.49 8.94 15.79
C PRO A 95 12.97 10.38 16.00
N ALA A 96 12.19 11.36 15.56
CA ALA A 96 12.45 12.76 15.80
C ALA A 96 11.19 13.61 15.52
N ARG A 97 11.34 14.93 15.68
CA ARG A 97 10.33 15.90 15.26
C ARG A 97 10.58 16.32 13.80
N SER A 98 9.53 16.36 13.00
CA SER A 98 9.62 16.84 11.63
C SER A 98 9.98 18.31 11.56
N SER A 99 10.44 18.75 10.38
CA SER A 99 10.72 20.17 10.16
C SER A 99 9.46 21.03 10.37
N ALA A 100 9.64 22.22 10.91
CA ALA A 100 8.54 23.19 11.05
C ALA A 100 8.18 23.90 9.73
N THR A 101 9.02 23.79 8.70
CA THR A 101 8.89 24.58 7.45
C THR A 101 9.16 23.80 6.17
N VAL A 102 9.76 22.61 6.25
CA VAL A 102 10.20 21.85 5.07
C VAL A 102 9.48 20.50 4.99
N TYR A 103 9.02 20.17 3.80
CA TYR A 103 8.35 18.92 3.49
C TYR A 103 9.30 17.94 2.76
N PRO A 104 9.10 16.63 2.91
CA PRO A 104 9.79 15.66 2.08
C PRO A 104 9.22 15.71 0.64
N VAL A 105 10.09 15.92 -0.35
CA VAL A 105 9.68 16.05 -1.76
C VAL A 105 10.48 15.15 -2.71
N HIS A 106 11.47 14.41 -2.20
CA HIS A 106 12.28 13.50 -3.01
C HIS A 106 11.47 12.31 -3.52
N THR A 107 11.94 11.73 -4.62
CA THR A 107 11.24 10.65 -5.35
C THR A 107 12.04 9.36 -5.41
N ALA A 108 13.14 9.28 -4.68
CA ALA A 108 13.97 8.09 -4.58
C ALA A 108 14.88 8.16 -3.34
N GLY A 109 15.20 6.99 -2.78
CA GLY A 109 16.18 6.84 -1.72
C GLY A 109 15.78 7.50 -0.40
N ILE A 110 16.78 7.99 0.31
CA ILE A 110 16.65 8.58 1.65
C ILE A 110 17.09 10.03 1.59
N GLN A 111 16.34 10.92 2.23
CA GLN A 111 16.69 12.32 2.42
C GLN A 111 16.37 12.77 3.84
N THR A 112 17.31 13.49 4.46
CA THR A 112 17.09 14.12 5.76
C THR A 112 16.27 15.40 5.57
N VAL A 113 15.11 15.47 6.22
CA VAL A 113 14.26 16.67 6.27
C VAL A 113 13.96 17.00 7.72
N GLY A 114 14.48 18.13 8.17
CA GLY A 114 14.55 18.47 9.60
C GLY A 114 15.53 17.55 10.33
N LEU A 115 15.06 16.80 11.30
CA LEU A 115 15.84 15.84 12.08
C LEU A 115 15.54 14.38 11.73
N ILE A 116 14.70 14.14 10.72
CA ILE A 116 14.26 12.80 10.32
C ILE A 116 14.84 12.44 8.96
N ASP A 117 15.39 11.23 8.89
CA ASP A 117 15.74 10.58 7.63
C ASP A 117 14.48 9.91 7.05
N TRP A 118 13.98 10.46 5.97
CA TRP A 118 12.81 9.96 5.28
C TRP A 118 13.20 9.08 4.10
N GLU A 119 12.75 7.85 4.11
CA GLU A 119 12.88 6.95 2.96
C GLU A 119 11.64 7.09 2.07
N TYR A 120 11.85 7.39 0.80
CA TYR A 120 10.77 7.33 -0.19
C TYR A 120 10.36 5.87 -0.44
N GLU A 121 9.08 5.55 -0.23
CA GLU A 121 8.55 4.19 -0.41
C GLU A 121 7.71 4.01 -1.68
N GLY A 122 7.33 5.09 -2.36
CA GLY A 122 6.54 5.02 -3.59
C GLY A 122 5.39 6.03 -3.63
N ILE A 123 4.37 5.71 -4.43
CA ILE A 123 3.18 6.55 -4.64
C ILE A 123 2.03 6.01 -3.79
N SER A 124 1.30 6.90 -3.11
CA SER A 124 0.11 6.53 -2.37
C SER A 124 -1.02 6.09 -3.29
N ALA A 125 -1.85 5.18 -2.80
CA ALA A 125 -3.10 4.85 -3.45
C ALA A 125 -4.10 6.02 -3.33
N SER A 126 -5.10 6.00 -4.20
CA SER A 126 -6.25 6.88 -4.14
C SER A 126 -7.54 6.11 -4.41
N ALA A 127 -8.62 6.53 -3.80
CA ALA A 127 -9.94 5.94 -4.01
C ALA A 127 -11.03 7.00 -3.86
N ASP A 128 -12.11 6.83 -4.62
CA ASP A 128 -13.30 7.65 -4.56
C ASP A 128 -14.40 6.95 -3.76
N VAL A 129 -15.18 7.72 -3.03
CA VAL A 129 -16.30 7.25 -2.23
C VAL A 129 -17.61 7.66 -2.89
N SER A 130 -18.51 6.70 -3.06
CA SER A 130 -19.90 6.96 -3.42
C SER A 130 -20.77 6.92 -2.17
N ILE A 131 -21.59 7.94 -1.97
CA ILE A 131 -22.47 8.06 -0.79
C ILE A 131 -23.93 8.28 -1.18
N SER A 132 -24.82 7.80 -0.29
CA SER A 132 -26.25 8.09 -0.30
C SER A 132 -26.75 8.10 1.16
N GLY A 133 -26.30 9.10 1.95
CA GLY A 133 -26.47 9.13 3.41
C GLY A 133 -25.61 8.11 4.17
N SER A 134 -25.13 7.10 3.48
CA SER A 134 -24.11 6.12 3.92
C SER A 134 -23.11 5.92 2.79
N VAL A 135 -21.93 5.37 3.06
CA VAL A 135 -20.99 4.94 2.04
C VAL A 135 -21.57 3.73 1.33
N THR A 136 -21.80 3.86 0.03
CA THR A 136 -22.37 2.80 -0.82
C THR A 136 -21.31 2.00 -1.54
N ALA A 137 -20.26 2.67 -2.01
CA ALA A 137 -19.11 2.04 -2.67
C ALA A 137 -17.81 2.81 -2.43
N ILE A 138 -16.69 2.11 -2.54
CA ILE A 138 -15.34 2.66 -2.52
C ILE A 138 -14.63 2.12 -3.76
N ASN A 139 -14.25 3.01 -4.67
CA ASN A 139 -13.61 2.66 -5.92
C ASN A 139 -12.15 3.08 -5.90
N VAL A 140 -11.23 2.12 -5.97
CA VAL A 140 -9.79 2.41 -6.08
C VAL A 140 -9.52 3.04 -7.45
N THR A 141 -9.09 4.28 -7.46
CA THR A 141 -8.74 5.04 -8.68
C THR A 141 -7.28 4.86 -9.04
N SER A 142 -6.43 4.65 -8.04
CA SER A 142 -5.03 4.25 -8.21
C SER A 142 -4.62 3.31 -7.08
N GLY A 143 -4.04 2.17 -7.42
CA GLY A 143 -3.55 1.22 -6.42
C GLY A 143 -2.28 1.67 -5.69
N GLY A 144 -1.67 2.76 -6.12
CA GLY A 144 -0.37 3.18 -5.62
C GLY A 144 0.74 2.19 -5.96
N ALA A 145 1.90 2.39 -5.37
CA ALA A 145 3.06 1.50 -5.57
C ALA A 145 3.99 1.56 -4.36
N GLY A 146 4.79 0.50 -4.19
CA GLY A 146 5.84 0.48 -3.17
C GLY A 146 5.36 0.06 -1.78
N TYR A 147 4.14 -0.45 -1.63
CA TYR A 147 3.66 -0.98 -0.36
C TYR A 147 4.41 -2.26 0.03
N ARG A 148 5.19 -2.21 1.10
CA ARG A 148 5.91 -3.37 1.67
C ARG A 148 5.04 -4.19 2.61
N THR A 149 4.03 -3.55 3.19
CA THR A 149 3.03 -4.12 4.08
C THR A 149 1.68 -3.54 3.70
N GLN A 150 0.62 -4.24 4.05
CA GLN A 150 -0.73 -3.71 3.87
C GLN A 150 -0.86 -2.37 4.61
N PRO A 151 -1.22 -1.27 3.91
CA PRO A 151 -1.47 0.00 4.57
C PRO A 151 -2.77 -0.04 5.39
N SER A 152 -2.90 0.86 6.33
CA SER A 152 -4.20 1.14 6.95
C SER A 152 -5.11 1.84 5.92
N VAL A 153 -6.41 1.67 6.08
CA VAL A 153 -7.41 2.44 5.35
C VAL A 153 -8.39 3.03 6.34
N SER A 154 -8.67 4.31 6.20
CA SER A 154 -9.70 5.01 6.97
C SER A 154 -10.59 5.85 6.06
N ILE A 155 -11.85 5.98 6.46
CA ILE A 155 -12.83 6.83 5.80
C ILE A 155 -13.05 8.00 6.73
N VAL A 156 -12.66 9.20 6.29
CA VAL A 156 -12.60 10.38 7.14
C VAL A 156 -13.48 11.52 6.61
N GLY A 157 -13.99 12.35 7.51
CA GLY A 157 -14.85 13.49 7.14
C GLY A 157 -16.28 13.09 6.83
N GLY A 158 -16.94 13.87 5.97
CA GLY A 158 -18.30 13.61 5.51
C GLY A 158 -19.39 13.83 6.56
N GLY A 159 -19.09 14.35 7.74
CA GLY A 159 -20.07 14.71 8.76
C GLY A 159 -20.65 13.56 9.59
N ALA A 160 -20.26 12.30 9.35
CA ALA A 160 -20.73 11.18 10.18
C ALA A 160 -20.33 11.36 11.64
N THR A 161 -21.29 11.14 12.54
CA THR A 161 -21.05 11.22 13.99
C THR A 161 -20.24 10.02 14.48
N SER A 162 -19.51 10.20 15.60
CA SER A 162 -18.77 9.12 16.24
C SER A 162 -19.67 7.91 16.52
N GLY A 163 -19.22 6.72 16.15
CA GLY A 163 -19.99 5.47 16.25
C GLY A 163 -20.77 5.09 14.98
N ASN A 164 -20.92 6.03 14.03
CA ASN A 164 -21.62 5.79 12.75
C ASN A 164 -20.67 5.89 11.53
N GLN A 165 -19.37 5.77 11.74
CA GLN A 165 -18.37 5.85 10.68
C GLN A 165 -18.34 4.56 9.87
N ALA A 166 -18.07 4.70 8.56
CA ALA A 166 -17.89 3.56 7.69
C ALA A 166 -16.57 2.83 7.96
N TYR A 167 -16.59 1.51 7.75
CA TYR A 167 -15.42 0.65 7.87
C TYR A 167 -15.14 -0.06 6.55
N ALA A 168 -13.87 -0.17 6.22
CA ALA A 168 -13.42 -0.84 5.02
C ALA A 168 -12.23 -1.77 5.30
N SER A 169 -12.06 -2.77 4.45
CA SER A 169 -10.90 -3.66 4.43
C SER A 169 -10.23 -3.61 3.06
N LEU A 170 -8.91 -3.77 3.05
CA LEU A 170 -8.12 -3.78 1.83
C LEU A 170 -7.87 -5.19 1.35
N LEU A 171 -7.97 -5.40 0.04
CA LEU A 171 -7.34 -6.53 -0.63
C LEU A 171 -6.00 -6.04 -1.22
N TYR A 172 -4.94 -6.53 -0.61
CA TYR A 172 -3.56 -6.23 -0.97
C TYR A 172 -2.92 -7.43 -1.67
N THR A 173 -2.20 -7.20 -2.76
CA THR A 173 -1.49 -8.26 -3.53
C THR A 173 -0.07 -7.85 -3.87
#